data_8f45dca19683adaea7f6b4a53d29b26c
#
_entry.id   8f45dca19683adaea7f6b4a53d29b26c
#
_cell.length_a   1.000
_cell.length_b   1.000
_cell.length_c   1.000
_cell.angle_alpha   90.00
_cell.angle_beta   90.00
_cell.angle_gamma   90.00
#
_symmetry.space_group_name_H-M   'P 1'
#
loop_
_entity.id
_entity.type
_entity.pdbx_description
1 polymer ?
#
loop_
_entity_poly.entity_id
_entity_poly.type
_entity_poly.pdbx_seq_one_letter_code
_entity_poly.pdbx_strand_id
1 'polypeptide(L)'
;MNSIEIVIGNQKYLIRGEEGDEHLKEVAEMVRRRVETIKKKTPSLSLQKAAMLAAFDFASEVIQHRKKSSDTRATILSKAHSLLERVERELETQI
;
A
#
# COMPACT_ATOMS: atom_id res chain seq x y z
N MET A 1 -5.10 -0.15 24.65
CA MET A 1 -6.00 -0.10 23.48
C MET A 1 -6.07 1.34 22.99
N ASN A 2 -5.60 1.57 21.78
CA ASN A 2 -5.54 2.90 21.20
C ASN A 2 -6.81 3.19 20.41
N SER A 3 -7.35 4.38 20.58
CA SER A 3 -8.49 4.82 19.79
C SER A 3 -8.28 6.26 19.34
N ILE A 4 -8.74 6.57 18.15
CA ILE A 4 -8.73 7.93 17.62
C ILE A 4 -10.11 8.27 17.06
N GLU A 5 -10.43 9.55 17.09
CA GLU A 5 -11.61 10.08 16.44
C GLU A 5 -11.19 10.68 15.10
N ILE A 6 -11.88 10.29 14.02
CA ILE A 6 -11.67 10.84 12.69
C ILE A 6 -12.96 11.43 12.17
N VAL A 7 -12.88 12.60 11.54
CA VAL A 7 -14.02 13.26 10.92
C VAL A 7 -13.84 13.23 9.43
N ILE A 8 -14.76 12.59 8.73
CA ILE A 8 -14.79 12.52 7.27
C ILE A 8 -16.15 13.05 6.82
N GLY A 9 -16.12 14.15 6.06
CA GLY A 9 -17.34 14.85 5.71
C GLY A 9 -18.01 15.36 6.99
N ASN A 10 -19.28 15.03 7.19
CA ASN A 10 -20.04 15.42 8.38
C ASN A 10 -20.14 14.28 9.41
N GLN A 11 -19.40 13.19 9.20
CA GLN A 11 -19.48 12.00 10.04
C GLN A 11 -18.25 11.86 10.92
N LYS A 12 -18.49 11.50 12.17
CA LYS A 12 -17.42 11.19 13.13
C LYS A 12 -17.32 9.68 13.28
N TYR A 13 -16.08 9.19 13.27
CA TYR A 13 -15.80 7.77 13.44
C TYR A 13 -14.79 7.59 14.57
N LEU A 14 -15.05 6.62 15.43
CA LEU A 14 -14.09 6.21 16.45
C LEU A 14 -13.42 4.93 15.96
N ILE A 15 -12.10 5.01 15.77
CA ILE A 15 -11.32 3.88 15.29
C ILE A 15 -10.45 3.37 16.40
N ARG A 16 -10.48 2.07 16.63
CA ARG A 16 -9.67 1.38 17.63
C ARG A 16 -8.67 0.46 16.95
N GLY A 17 -7.48 0.40 17.47
CA GLY A 17 -6.44 -0.47 16.94
C GLY A 17 -5.47 -0.89 18.02
N GLU A 18 -4.76 -1.97 17.78
CA GLU A 18 -3.71 -2.48 18.68
C GLU A 18 -2.37 -1.80 18.44
N GLU A 19 -2.24 -1.11 17.31
CA GLU A 19 -1.01 -0.41 16.94
C GLU A 19 -0.93 0.94 17.62
N GLY A 20 0.27 1.55 17.59
CA GLY A 20 0.51 2.84 18.24
C GLY A 20 -0.34 3.96 17.67
N ASP A 21 -0.58 4.99 18.50
CA ASP A 21 -1.42 6.13 18.14
C ASP A 21 -0.95 6.83 16.86
N GLU A 22 0.36 6.97 16.68
CA GLU A 22 0.92 7.65 15.50
C GLU A 22 0.60 6.90 14.22
N HIS A 23 0.75 5.57 14.22
CA HIS A 23 0.40 4.74 13.09
C HIS A 23 -1.09 4.85 12.76
N LEU A 24 -1.92 4.75 13.77
CA LEU A 24 -3.37 4.83 13.61
C LEU A 24 -3.80 6.19 13.06
N LYS A 25 -3.19 7.27 13.53
CA LYS A 25 -3.44 8.63 13.03
C LYS A 25 -3.02 8.78 11.58
N GLU A 26 -1.87 8.22 11.21
CA GLU A 26 -1.37 8.27 9.84
C GLU A 26 -2.31 7.54 8.88
N VAL A 27 -2.76 6.34 9.24
CA VAL A 27 -3.72 5.56 8.45
C VAL A 27 -5.03 6.30 8.31
N ALA A 28 -5.55 6.84 9.41
CA ALA A 28 -6.81 7.60 9.41
C ALA A 28 -6.72 8.83 8.51
N GLU A 29 -5.60 9.54 8.54
CA GLU A 29 -5.38 10.71 7.71
C GLU A 29 -5.30 10.35 6.22
N MET A 30 -4.68 9.24 5.87
CA MET A 30 -4.66 8.75 4.51
C MET A 30 -6.06 8.44 3.99
N VAL A 31 -6.86 7.78 4.79
CA VAL A 31 -8.26 7.48 4.44
C VAL A 31 -9.05 8.76 4.24
N ARG A 32 -8.95 9.69 5.18
CA ARG A 32 -9.66 10.96 5.12
C ARG A 32 -9.33 11.73 3.83
N ARG A 33 -8.06 11.85 3.51
CA ARG A 33 -7.61 12.55 2.31
C ARG A 33 -8.11 11.91 1.03
N ARG A 34 -8.08 10.58 0.96
CA ARG A 34 -8.55 9.85 -0.22
C ARG A 34 -10.05 10.06 -0.43
N VAL A 35 -10.84 9.92 0.61
CA VAL A 35 -12.29 10.13 0.53
C VAL A 35 -12.62 11.57 0.14
N GLU A 36 -11.97 12.54 0.73
CA GLU A 36 -12.17 13.95 0.40
C GLU A 36 -11.79 14.28 -1.04
N THR A 37 -10.69 13.70 -1.54
CA THR A 37 -10.27 13.88 -2.93
C THR A 37 -11.31 13.32 -3.91
N ILE A 38 -11.86 12.16 -3.62
CA ILE A 38 -12.91 11.54 -4.44
C ILE A 38 -14.16 12.40 -4.43
N LYS A 39 -14.55 12.90 -3.28
CA LYS A 39 -15.71 13.78 -3.16
C LYS A 39 -15.52 15.12 -3.89
N LYS A 40 -14.33 15.66 -3.90
CA LYS A 40 -14.02 16.89 -4.65
C LYS A 40 -14.15 16.68 -6.15
N LYS A 41 -13.70 15.54 -6.66
CA LYS A 41 -13.81 15.21 -8.08
C LYS A 41 -15.23 14.92 -8.51
N THR A 42 -16.04 14.33 -7.64
CA THR A 42 -17.41 13.97 -7.92
C THR A 42 -18.30 14.34 -6.74
N PRO A 43 -18.67 15.62 -6.60
CA PRO A 43 -19.41 16.10 -5.43
C PRO A 43 -20.78 15.44 -5.24
N SER A 44 -21.36 14.87 -6.31
CA SER A 44 -22.65 14.20 -6.24
C SER A 44 -22.61 12.83 -5.58
N LEU A 45 -21.41 12.26 -5.38
CA LEU A 45 -21.27 10.97 -4.70
C LEU A 45 -21.63 11.10 -3.21
N SER A 46 -22.35 10.10 -2.70
CA SER A 46 -22.56 9.99 -1.26
C SER A 46 -21.23 9.68 -0.55
N LEU A 47 -21.17 10.00 0.72
CA LEU A 47 -19.98 9.67 1.52
C LEU A 47 -19.72 8.16 1.52
N GLN A 48 -20.77 7.35 1.57
CA GLN A 48 -20.66 5.89 1.54
C GLN A 48 -20.03 5.41 0.23
N LYS A 49 -20.46 5.94 -0.90
CA LYS A 49 -19.90 5.57 -2.21
C LYS A 49 -18.45 6.05 -2.34
N ALA A 50 -18.15 7.26 -1.87
CA ALA A 50 -16.79 7.77 -1.87
C ALA A 50 -15.86 6.90 -1.02
N ALA A 51 -16.33 6.47 0.15
CA ALA A 51 -15.57 5.57 1.02
C ALA A 51 -15.33 4.20 0.36
N MET A 52 -16.33 3.67 -0.34
CA MET A 52 -16.19 2.41 -1.07
C MET A 52 -15.16 2.53 -2.19
N LEU A 53 -15.19 3.63 -2.94
CA LEU A 53 -14.20 3.88 -3.98
C LEU A 53 -12.79 4.03 -3.40
N ALA A 54 -12.67 4.70 -2.26
CA ALA A 54 -11.39 4.80 -1.56
C ALA A 54 -10.85 3.42 -1.17
N ALA A 55 -11.72 2.54 -0.70
CA ALA A 55 -11.34 1.17 -0.35
C ALA A 55 -10.82 0.40 -1.57
N PHE A 56 -11.49 0.51 -2.71
CA PHE A 56 -11.02 -0.09 -3.97
C PHE A 56 -9.67 0.47 -4.40
N ASP A 57 -9.48 1.78 -4.31
CA ASP A 57 -8.21 2.42 -4.66
C ASP A 57 -7.08 1.91 -3.80
N PHE A 58 -7.27 1.84 -2.49
CA PHE A 58 -6.26 1.33 -1.58
C PHE A 58 -5.95 -0.14 -1.83
N ALA A 59 -6.97 -0.96 -2.07
CA ALA A 59 -6.77 -2.38 -2.39
C ALA A 59 -5.97 -2.53 -3.69
N SER A 60 -6.29 -1.73 -4.71
CA SER A 60 -5.56 -1.72 -5.96
C SER A 60 -4.10 -1.34 -5.77
N GLU A 61 -3.84 -0.30 -4.98
CA GLU A 61 -2.47 0.14 -4.66
C GLU A 61 -1.68 -0.96 -3.94
N VAL A 62 -2.32 -1.66 -3.00
CA VAL A 62 -1.69 -2.78 -2.28
C VAL A 62 -1.31 -3.91 -3.23
N ILE A 63 -2.22 -4.28 -4.13
CA ILE A 63 -1.97 -5.35 -5.10
C ILE A 63 -0.85 -4.96 -6.07
N GLN A 64 -0.87 -3.72 -6.57
CA GLN A 64 0.18 -3.21 -7.46
C GLN A 64 1.53 -3.18 -6.76
N HIS A 65 1.56 -2.77 -5.50
CA HIS A 65 2.78 -2.73 -4.72
C HIS A 65 3.36 -4.13 -4.50
N ARG A 66 2.51 -5.12 -4.22
CA ARG A 66 2.92 -6.52 -4.07
C ARG A 66 3.51 -7.07 -5.37
N LYS A 67 2.87 -6.81 -6.50
CA LYS A 67 3.34 -7.26 -7.81
C LYS A 67 4.70 -6.65 -8.14
N LYS A 68 4.86 -5.36 -7.93
CA LYS A 68 6.12 -4.67 -8.16
C LYS A 68 7.24 -5.23 -7.28
N SER A 69 6.96 -5.46 -6.01
CA SER A 69 7.92 -6.04 -5.07
C SER A 69 8.31 -7.47 -5.48
N SER A 70 7.34 -8.28 -5.87
CA SER A 70 7.57 -9.65 -6.35
C SER A 70 8.41 -9.65 -7.63
N ASP A 71 8.09 -8.81 -8.59
CA ASP A 71 8.82 -8.67 -9.84
C ASP A 71 10.27 -8.24 -9.58
N THR A 72 10.48 -7.31 -8.67
CA THR A 72 11.81 -6.86 -8.28
C THR A 72 12.62 -7.99 -7.65
N ARG A 73 12.01 -8.77 -6.76
CA ARG A 73 12.66 -9.95 -6.17
C ARG A 73 13.05 -10.98 -7.22
N ALA A 74 12.14 -11.30 -8.12
CA ALA A 74 12.38 -12.24 -9.19
C ALA A 74 13.54 -11.78 -10.08
N THR A 75 13.60 -10.49 -10.39
CA THR A 75 14.67 -9.90 -11.19
C THR A 75 16.02 -9.99 -10.47
N ILE A 76 16.07 -9.67 -9.18
CA ILE A 76 17.30 -9.76 -8.37
C ILE A 76 17.79 -11.19 -8.30
N LEU A 77 16.91 -12.15 -8.02
CA LEU A 77 17.27 -13.56 -7.94
C LEU A 77 17.79 -14.11 -9.28
N SER A 78 17.15 -13.72 -10.37
CA SER A 78 17.57 -14.11 -11.71
C SER A 78 18.96 -13.60 -12.05
N LYS A 79 19.24 -12.33 -11.72
CA LYS A 79 20.57 -11.74 -11.94
C LYS A 79 21.64 -12.39 -11.07
N ALA A 80 21.33 -12.67 -9.81
CA ALA A 80 22.26 -13.35 -8.91
C ALA A 80 22.60 -14.74 -9.41
N HIS A 81 21.61 -15.48 -9.91
CA HIS A 81 21.80 -16.81 -10.48
C HIS A 81 22.70 -16.76 -11.73
N SER A 82 22.49 -15.80 -12.61
CA SER A 82 23.32 -15.61 -13.80
C SER A 82 24.77 -15.29 -13.44
N LEU A 83 25.00 -14.49 -12.41
CA LEU A 83 26.35 -14.18 -11.94
C LEU A 83 27.06 -15.42 -11.37
N LEU A 84 26.33 -16.23 -10.61
CA LEU A 84 26.86 -17.48 -10.07
C LEU A 84 27.27 -18.44 -11.19
N GLU A 85 26.47 -18.59 -12.22
CA GLU A 85 26.79 -19.43 -13.37
C GLU A 85 28.08 -18.98 -14.08
N ARG A 86 28.26 -17.66 -14.22
CA ARG A 86 29.48 -17.11 -14.81
C ARG A 86 30.72 -17.44 -14.00
N VAL A 87 30.63 -17.26 -12.68
CA VAL A 87 31.73 -17.53 -11.78
C VAL A 87 32.11 -19.01 -11.87
N GLU A 88 31.15 -19.91 -11.84
CA GLU A 88 31.38 -21.35 -11.97
C GLU A 88 32.07 -21.72 -13.30
N ARG A 89 31.63 -21.13 -14.40
CA ARG A 89 32.24 -21.34 -15.73
C ARG A 89 33.69 -20.86 -15.78
N GLU A 90 33.96 -19.69 -15.20
CA GLU A 90 35.31 -19.15 -15.15
C GLU A 90 36.24 -20.04 -14.30
N LEU A 91 35.75 -20.56 -13.18
CA LEU A 91 36.50 -21.49 -12.36
C LEU A 91 36.79 -22.80 -13.08
N GLU A 92 35.83 -23.34 -13.82
CA GLU A 92 36.03 -24.57 -14.63
C GLU A 92 37.04 -24.34 -15.73
N THR A 93 37.05 -23.18 -16.35
CA THR A 93 37.96 -22.84 -17.42
C THR A 93 39.40 -22.69 -16.93
N GLN A 94 39.61 -22.32 -15.67
CA GLN A 94 40.94 -22.16 -15.07
C GLN A 94 41.56 -23.45 -14.55
N ILE A 95 40.78 -24.50 -14.41
CA ILE A 95 41.23 -25.81 -14.00
C ILE A 95 41.64 -26.65 -15.20
#